data_d47abc47f95278848f96d605dbf4f523
#
_entry.id   d47abc47f95278848f96d605dbf4f523
#
_cell.length_a   1.000
_cell.length_b   1.000
_cell.length_c   1.000
_cell.angle_alpha   90.00
_cell.angle_beta   90.00
_cell.angle_gamma   90.00
#
_symmetry.space_group_name_H-M   'P 1'
#
loop_
_entity.id
_entity.type
_entity.pdbx_description
1 polymer ?
#
loop_
_entity_poly.entity_id
_entity_poly.type
_entity_poly.pdbx_seq_one_letter_code
_entity_poly.pdbx_strand_id
1 'polypeptide(L)'
;MASVAIPPVPGARDSTTGLDKLPEEMNDMKLRDDKEMEPIVVDGNGTETGHIIVTTIGGRNGQPKQTISYMAERVVGQGSFGVVFQAKCLETGETVAIKKVLQDRRYKNRELQTMRLFDHPNVVSLKHCFFSTTEKDELYLNLVLEYVPETVHRSVFAGLLIGFSSMFWQIFRALSYIHRCIGVCHRDIKPQNLLVNPHTHQVKLCDFGSAKVLVKGEPNISYICSRYYRAPELIFGATEYTTAIDVWSAGCVLAELLLGQPLFPGESGVDQLVEIIKVLGTPTREEIKCMNPNYTEFKFPQIKAHPWHKIFHKRMPPEAVDLVSRLLQYSPNLRSAAVSVLQV
;
A
#
# COMPACT_ATOMS: atom_id res chain seq x y z
N MET A 1 41.84 -34.96 38.82
CA MET A 1 41.44 -33.59 38.50
C MET A 1 40.04 -33.64 37.96
N ALA A 2 39.10 -33.16 38.76
CA ALA A 2 37.67 -33.30 38.51
C ALA A 2 37.20 -32.22 37.53
N SER A 3 36.51 -32.66 36.43
CA SER A 3 35.80 -31.79 35.49
C SER A 3 34.46 -31.39 36.08
N VAL A 4 34.25 -30.12 36.31
CA VAL A 4 32.98 -29.56 36.78
C VAL A 4 32.08 -29.32 35.58
N ALA A 5 30.94 -30.03 35.53
CA ALA A 5 29.90 -29.85 34.52
C ALA A 5 29.02 -28.64 34.95
N ILE A 6 28.80 -27.71 34.01
CA ILE A 6 27.88 -26.57 34.14
C ILE A 6 26.46 -27.06 33.75
N PRO A 7 25.42 -26.78 34.55
CA PRO A 7 24.04 -27.16 34.18
C PRO A 7 23.47 -26.27 33.08
N PRO A 8 22.54 -26.78 32.23
CA PRO A 8 21.92 -26.02 31.13
C PRO A 8 20.93 -25.00 31.67
N VAL A 9 20.96 -23.80 31.08
CA VAL A 9 20.01 -22.69 31.30
C VAL A 9 18.65 -23.07 30.70
N PRO A 10 17.52 -22.80 31.40
CA PRO A 10 16.19 -23.13 30.88
C PRO A 10 15.87 -22.27 29.64
N GLY A 11 15.31 -22.92 28.59
CA GLY A 11 15.07 -22.41 27.29
C GLY A 11 14.26 -21.11 27.22
N ALA A 12 14.77 -20.21 26.41
CA ALA A 12 14.02 -19.11 25.83
C ALA A 12 12.90 -19.71 24.96
N ARG A 13 11.66 -19.37 25.27
CA ARG A 13 10.51 -19.73 24.44
C ARG A 13 10.62 -19.00 23.12
N ASP A 14 10.71 -19.77 22.08
CA ASP A 14 10.69 -19.35 20.67
C ASP A 14 9.34 -18.68 20.36
N SER A 15 9.35 -17.39 20.07
CA SER A 15 8.15 -16.58 19.77
C SER A 15 7.86 -16.52 18.25
N THR A 16 8.18 -17.60 17.53
CA THR A 16 8.01 -17.69 16.06
C THR A 16 6.68 -18.28 15.59
N THR A 17 5.70 -18.53 16.48
CA THR A 17 4.49 -19.29 16.16
C THR A 17 3.33 -18.49 15.56
N GLY A 18 3.48 -17.20 15.25
CA GLY A 18 2.40 -16.38 14.69
C GLY A 18 2.42 -16.18 13.17
N LEU A 19 3.59 -16.29 12.54
CA LEU A 19 3.76 -15.96 11.11
C LEU A 19 3.50 -17.12 10.14
N ASP A 20 3.67 -18.36 10.59
CA ASP A 20 3.48 -19.55 9.75
C ASP A 20 2.01 -19.95 9.55
N LYS A 21 1.09 -19.47 10.39
CA LYS A 21 -0.35 -19.76 10.28
C LYS A 21 -1.12 -18.86 9.31
N LEU A 22 -0.64 -17.63 9.06
CA LEU A 22 -1.30 -16.69 8.15
C LEU A 22 -1.47 -17.19 6.71
N PRO A 23 -0.50 -17.86 6.07
CA PRO A 23 -0.67 -18.39 4.72
C PRO A 23 -1.69 -19.53 4.63
N GLU A 24 -1.82 -20.37 5.67
CA GLU A 24 -2.81 -21.46 5.71
C GLU A 24 -4.22 -20.94 6.00
N GLU A 25 -4.38 -19.99 6.92
CA GLU A 25 -5.65 -19.32 7.19
C GLU A 25 -6.16 -18.52 5.98
N MET A 26 -5.24 -17.87 5.23
CA MET A 26 -5.59 -17.29 3.94
C MET A 26 -5.97 -18.33 2.89
N ASN A 27 -5.41 -19.55 2.94
CA ASN A 27 -5.78 -20.63 2.05
C ASN A 27 -7.15 -21.23 2.40
N ASP A 28 -7.50 -21.38 3.68
CA ASP A 28 -8.80 -21.91 4.12
C ASP A 28 -9.94 -20.88 3.90
N MET A 29 -9.68 -19.58 4.00
CA MET A 29 -10.61 -18.53 3.55
C MET A 29 -10.89 -18.57 2.04
N LYS A 30 -10.06 -19.27 1.27
CA LYS A 30 -10.08 -19.30 -0.21
C LYS A 30 -11.28 -20.01 -0.82
N LEU A 31 -12.02 -20.84 -0.12
CA LEU A 31 -12.84 -21.85 -0.79
C LEU A 31 -14.35 -21.64 -0.70
N ARG A 32 -14.86 -20.75 0.15
CA ARG A 32 -16.30 -20.75 0.43
C ARG A 32 -17.08 -19.51 -0.03
N ASP A 33 -16.44 -18.36 -0.19
CA ASP A 33 -17.18 -17.11 -0.32
C ASP A 33 -17.41 -16.57 -1.74
N ASP A 34 -16.55 -16.92 -2.72
CA ASP A 34 -16.65 -16.34 -4.06
C ASP A 34 -17.52 -17.14 -5.05
N LYS A 35 -17.90 -18.38 -4.71
CA LYS A 35 -18.64 -19.26 -5.62
C LYS A 35 -20.17 -19.08 -5.63
N GLU A 36 -20.71 -18.33 -4.66
CA GLU A 36 -22.16 -18.25 -4.46
C GLU A 36 -22.79 -16.88 -4.73
N MET A 37 -22.00 -15.87 -5.18
CA MET A 37 -22.58 -14.59 -5.60
C MET A 37 -22.88 -14.64 -7.08
N GLU A 38 -24.16 -14.74 -7.43
CA GLU A 38 -24.60 -14.59 -8.80
C GLU A 38 -24.31 -13.16 -9.28
N PRO A 39 -23.70 -12.98 -10.47
CA PRO A 39 -23.46 -11.66 -11.00
C PRO A 39 -24.77 -10.98 -11.42
N ILE A 40 -24.93 -9.71 -11.06
CA ILE A 40 -26.03 -8.89 -11.56
C ILE A 40 -25.68 -8.33 -12.95
N VAL A 41 -26.66 -8.27 -13.84
CA VAL A 41 -26.48 -7.60 -15.14
C VAL A 41 -26.59 -6.11 -14.92
N VAL A 42 -25.60 -5.36 -15.40
CA VAL A 42 -25.56 -3.90 -15.31
C VAL A 42 -25.50 -3.35 -16.73
N ASP A 43 -26.44 -2.49 -17.05
CA ASP A 43 -26.50 -1.78 -18.31
C ASP A 43 -25.31 -0.81 -18.45
N GLY A 44 -24.67 -0.78 -19.60
CA GLY A 44 -23.49 0.02 -19.87
C GLY A 44 -22.34 -0.27 -18.90
N ASN A 45 -21.60 0.77 -18.48
CA ASN A 45 -20.50 0.66 -17.51
C ASN A 45 -20.96 0.71 -16.04
N GLY A 46 -22.20 1.08 -15.77
CA GLY A 46 -22.73 1.25 -14.41
C GLY A 46 -22.08 2.39 -13.61
N THR A 47 -21.28 3.22 -14.25
CA THR A 47 -20.55 4.35 -13.62
C THR A 47 -21.08 5.71 -14.06
N GLU A 48 -22.08 5.74 -14.93
CA GLU A 48 -22.70 6.95 -15.42
C GLU A 48 -23.52 7.64 -14.33
N THR A 49 -23.46 8.96 -14.27
CA THR A 49 -24.17 9.74 -13.25
C THR A 49 -25.66 9.43 -13.28
N GLY A 50 -26.23 9.12 -12.12
CA GLY A 50 -27.64 8.76 -11.95
C GLY A 50 -27.94 7.29 -12.21
N HIS A 51 -26.98 6.47 -12.69
CA HIS A 51 -27.17 5.05 -12.84
C HIS A 51 -27.34 4.37 -11.46
N ILE A 52 -28.36 3.51 -11.33
CA ILE A 52 -28.67 2.82 -10.09
C ILE A 52 -28.29 1.35 -10.24
N ILE A 53 -27.38 0.92 -9.36
CA ILE A 53 -26.95 -0.48 -9.25
C ILE A 53 -27.67 -1.10 -8.05
N VAL A 54 -28.46 -2.15 -8.29
CA VAL A 54 -29.17 -2.89 -7.25
C VAL A 54 -28.44 -4.21 -7.01
N THR A 55 -28.06 -4.48 -5.78
CA THR A 55 -27.37 -5.72 -5.40
C THR A 55 -27.99 -6.34 -4.14
N THR A 56 -27.82 -7.64 -3.97
CA THR A 56 -28.29 -8.35 -2.77
C THR A 56 -27.09 -8.82 -1.96
N ILE A 57 -27.07 -8.47 -0.69
CA ILE A 57 -26.05 -8.88 0.28
C ILE A 57 -26.67 -9.73 1.40
N GLY A 58 -25.85 -10.50 2.12
CA GLY A 58 -26.31 -11.37 3.21
C GLY A 58 -26.86 -12.71 2.71
N GLY A 59 -27.70 -13.35 3.53
CA GLY A 59 -28.28 -14.68 3.26
C GLY A 59 -27.42 -15.84 3.70
N ARG A 60 -26.25 -15.60 4.32
CA ARG A 60 -25.35 -16.63 4.87
C ARG A 60 -25.52 -16.73 6.40
N ASN A 61 -25.27 -17.91 6.93
CA ASN A 61 -25.32 -18.19 8.38
C ASN A 61 -26.58 -17.67 9.08
N GLY A 62 -27.76 -17.74 8.41
CA GLY A 62 -29.01 -17.27 8.98
C GLY A 62 -29.23 -15.74 8.95
N GLN A 63 -28.33 -14.98 8.37
CA GLN A 63 -28.58 -13.56 8.17
C GLN A 63 -29.58 -13.32 7.03
N PRO A 64 -30.51 -12.38 7.17
CA PRO A 64 -31.48 -12.08 6.11
C PRO A 64 -30.79 -11.51 4.89
N LYS A 65 -31.28 -11.88 3.70
CA LYS A 65 -30.89 -11.22 2.45
C LYS A 65 -31.40 -9.79 2.48
N GLN A 66 -30.52 -8.84 2.17
CA GLN A 66 -30.84 -7.42 2.07
C GLN A 66 -30.51 -6.91 0.66
N THR A 67 -31.47 -6.28 0.02
CA THR A 67 -31.24 -5.56 -1.24
C THR A 67 -30.73 -4.16 -0.92
N ILE A 68 -29.65 -3.75 -1.58
CA ILE A 68 -29.06 -2.44 -1.45
C ILE A 68 -28.90 -1.83 -2.83
N SER A 69 -29.22 -0.54 -2.94
CA SER A 69 -29.18 0.23 -4.17
C SER A 69 -28.14 1.35 -4.08
N TYR A 70 -27.29 1.46 -5.08
CA TYR A 70 -26.28 2.52 -5.18
C TYR A 70 -26.55 3.37 -6.40
N MET A 71 -26.65 4.67 -6.22
CA MET A 71 -26.72 5.64 -7.30
C MET A 71 -25.34 6.20 -7.58
N ALA A 72 -24.81 5.98 -8.78
CA ALA A 72 -23.53 6.53 -9.22
C ALA A 72 -23.62 8.06 -9.33
N GLU A 73 -22.64 8.76 -8.75
CA GLU A 73 -22.62 10.23 -8.76
C GLU A 73 -21.55 10.77 -9.71
N ARG A 74 -20.32 10.28 -9.62
CA ARG A 74 -19.20 10.70 -10.48
C ARG A 74 -18.03 9.71 -10.43
N VAL A 75 -17.26 9.66 -11.51
CA VAL A 75 -15.96 8.96 -11.51
C VAL A 75 -14.94 9.78 -10.73
N VAL A 76 -14.25 9.13 -9.78
CA VAL A 76 -13.21 9.75 -8.94
C VAL A 76 -11.80 9.26 -9.25
N GLY A 77 -11.67 8.11 -9.92
CA GLY A 77 -10.41 7.55 -10.37
C GLY A 77 -10.59 6.54 -11.50
N GLN A 78 -9.62 6.49 -12.42
CA GLN A 78 -9.57 5.52 -13.51
C GLN A 78 -8.12 5.20 -13.85
N GLY A 79 -7.83 3.94 -14.13
CA GLY A 79 -6.49 3.48 -14.49
C GLY A 79 -6.49 2.00 -14.87
N SER A 80 -5.30 1.42 -14.93
CA SER A 80 -5.11 -0.03 -15.19
C SER A 80 -5.77 -0.93 -14.14
N PHE A 81 -6.03 -0.39 -12.95
CA PHE A 81 -6.73 -1.06 -11.85
C PHE A 81 -8.27 -1.10 -12.03
N GLY A 82 -8.81 -0.46 -13.06
CA GLY A 82 -10.26 -0.32 -13.28
C GLY A 82 -10.77 1.10 -13.05
N VAL A 83 -12.03 1.23 -12.68
CA VAL A 83 -12.71 2.51 -12.45
C VAL A 83 -13.17 2.60 -11.01
N VAL A 84 -12.94 3.75 -10.37
CA VAL A 84 -13.49 4.08 -9.05
C VAL A 84 -14.49 5.22 -9.20
N PHE A 85 -15.68 5.06 -8.66
CA PHE A 85 -16.70 6.09 -8.68
C PHE A 85 -17.31 6.30 -7.30
N GLN A 86 -17.69 7.53 -7.05
CA GLN A 86 -18.48 7.90 -5.89
C GLN A 86 -19.93 7.51 -6.14
N ALA A 87 -20.55 6.90 -5.13
CA ALA A 87 -21.95 6.52 -5.21
C ALA A 87 -22.66 6.81 -3.86
N LYS A 88 -23.95 6.98 -3.93
CA LYS A 88 -24.81 7.14 -2.75
C LYS A 88 -25.63 5.87 -2.54
N CYS A 89 -25.56 5.29 -1.35
CA CYS A 89 -26.45 4.24 -0.92
C CYS A 89 -27.87 4.86 -0.71
N LEU A 90 -28.85 4.36 -1.44
CA LEU A 90 -30.20 4.96 -1.42
C LEU A 90 -30.93 4.63 -0.11
N GLU A 91 -30.68 3.47 0.49
CA GLU A 91 -31.30 3.03 1.73
C GLU A 91 -30.80 3.77 2.96
N THR A 92 -29.50 4.09 3.00
CA THR A 92 -28.87 4.73 4.18
C THR A 92 -28.52 6.21 3.96
N GLY A 93 -28.47 6.66 2.72
CA GLY A 93 -27.97 7.99 2.35
C GLY A 93 -26.45 8.12 2.45
N GLU A 94 -25.75 7.04 2.78
CA GLU A 94 -24.29 7.03 2.94
C GLU A 94 -23.58 7.18 1.60
N THR A 95 -22.54 8.02 1.55
CA THR A 95 -21.63 8.11 0.40
C THR A 95 -20.57 7.03 0.49
N VAL A 96 -20.37 6.28 -0.59
CA VAL A 96 -19.39 5.21 -0.73
C VAL A 96 -18.52 5.40 -1.96
N ALA A 97 -17.37 4.74 -2.01
CA ALA A 97 -16.59 4.57 -3.22
C ALA A 97 -16.79 3.14 -3.75
N ILE A 98 -17.05 2.99 -5.04
CA ILE A 98 -17.15 1.67 -5.67
C ILE A 98 -16.00 1.53 -6.66
N LYS A 99 -15.10 0.58 -6.39
CA LYS A 99 -14.01 0.20 -7.30
C LYS A 99 -14.47 -0.97 -8.16
N LYS A 100 -14.60 -0.75 -9.46
CA LYS A 100 -15.02 -1.75 -10.45
C LYS A 100 -13.78 -2.27 -11.18
N VAL A 101 -13.50 -3.56 -11.04
CA VAL A 101 -12.31 -4.24 -11.56
C VAL A 101 -12.73 -5.38 -12.47
N LEU A 102 -12.15 -5.45 -13.68
CA LEU A 102 -12.36 -6.59 -14.57
C LEU A 102 -11.82 -7.86 -13.91
N GLN A 103 -12.69 -8.89 -13.79
CA GLN A 103 -12.38 -10.13 -13.08
C GLN A 103 -12.15 -11.28 -14.05
N ASP A 104 -10.96 -11.87 -14.05
CA ASP A 104 -10.73 -13.14 -14.71
C ASP A 104 -11.41 -14.27 -13.90
N ARG A 105 -12.36 -14.97 -14.52
CA ARG A 105 -13.13 -16.06 -13.86
C ARG A 105 -12.26 -17.22 -13.36
N ARG A 106 -11.03 -17.36 -13.89
CA ARG A 106 -10.09 -18.42 -13.52
C ARG A 106 -9.37 -18.17 -12.19
N TYR A 107 -9.26 -16.92 -11.77
CA TYR A 107 -8.46 -16.53 -10.62
C TYR A 107 -9.30 -15.79 -9.57
N LYS A 108 -8.96 -16.02 -8.31
CA LYS A 108 -9.50 -15.24 -7.19
C LYS A 108 -8.85 -13.85 -7.16
N ASN A 109 -9.65 -12.85 -6.83
CA ASN A 109 -9.14 -11.49 -6.71
C ASN A 109 -8.34 -11.33 -5.42
N ARG A 110 -7.03 -11.09 -5.55
CA ARG A 110 -6.12 -10.92 -4.41
C ARG A 110 -6.45 -9.69 -3.59
N GLU A 111 -6.84 -8.59 -4.23
CA GLU A 111 -7.22 -7.35 -3.53
C GLU A 111 -8.41 -7.60 -2.59
N LEU A 112 -9.45 -8.26 -3.09
CA LEU A 112 -10.61 -8.63 -2.26
C LEU A 112 -10.21 -9.48 -1.07
N GLN A 113 -9.39 -10.52 -1.29
CA GLN A 113 -8.92 -11.40 -0.21
C GLN A 113 -8.15 -10.61 0.87
N THR A 114 -7.27 -9.71 0.45
CA THR A 114 -6.47 -8.89 1.34
C THR A 114 -7.34 -7.88 2.11
N MET A 115 -8.25 -7.19 1.42
CA MET A 115 -9.11 -6.17 2.04
C MET A 115 -10.08 -6.74 3.08
N ARG A 116 -10.47 -7.99 2.97
CA ARG A 116 -11.31 -8.68 3.98
C ARG A 116 -10.61 -8.86 5.33
N LEU A 117 -9.29 -8.77 5.38
CA LEU A 117 -8.49 -8.92 6.59
C LEU A 117 -8.32 -7.60 7.36
N PHE A 118 -8.67 -6.48 6.75
CA PHE A 118 -8.37 -5.17 7.31
C PHE A 118 -9.47 -4.65 8.21
N ASP A 119 -9.07 -4.29 9.43
CA ASP A 119 -9.87 -3.50 10.38
C ASP A 119 -8.93 -2.51 11.10
N HIS A 120 -8.78 -1.32 10.51
CA HIS A 120 -7.86 -0.31 11.04
C HIS A 120 -8.31 1.10 10.64
N PRO A 121 -8.26 2.09 11.55
CA PRO A 121 -8.76 3.45 11.28
C PRO A 121 -8.02 4.19 10.18
N ASN A 122 -6.79 3.81 9.85
CA ASN A 122 -5.97 4.43 8.81
C ASN A 122 -5.83 3.55 7.55
N VAL A 123 -6.68 2.55 7.38
CA VAL A 123 -6.82 1.75 6.16
C VAL A 123 -8.25 1.84 5.68
N VAL A 124 -8.47 2.00 4.38
CA VAL A 124 -9.81 2.05 3.78
C VAL A 124 -10.53 0.74 4.04
N SER A 125 -11.74 0.82 4.61
CA SER A 125 -12.55 -0.35 4.93
C SER A 125 -13.36 -0.83 3.73
N LEU A 126 -13.41 -2.15 3.57
CA LEU A 126 -14.32 -2.81 2.64
C LEU A 126 -15.68 -2.98 3.33
N LYS A 127 -16.73 -2.36 2.80
CA LYS A 127 -18.09 -2.50 3.31
C LYS A 127 -18.72 -3.80 2.85
N HIS A 128 -18.68 -4.07 1.55
CA HIS A 128 -19.03 -5.34 0.92
C HIS A 128 -18.54 -5.38 -0.52
N CYS A 129 -18.82 -6.46 -1.22
CA CYS A 129 -18.51 -6.63 -2.62
C CYS A 129 -19.64 -7.37 -3.33
N PHE A 130 -19.71 -7.19 -4.64
CA PHE A 130 -20.61 -7.93 -5.51
C PHE A 130 -20.01 -8.08 -6.91
N PHE A 131 -20.50 -9.07 -7.66
CA PHE A 131 -20.14 -9.24 -9.06
C PHE A 131 -21.20 -8.62 -9.96
N SER A 132 -20.76 -8.10 -11.11
CA SER A 132 -21.66 -7.64 -12.19
C SER A 132 -21.11 -8.10 -13.54
N THR A 133 -22.02 -8.30 -14.50
CA THR A 133 -21.69 -8.59 -15.88
C THR A 133 -22.20 -7.47 -16.77
N THR A 134 -21.49 -7.20 -17.86
CA THR A 134 -21.98 -6.36 -18.95
C THR A 134 -22.76 -7.20 -19.96
N GLU A 135 -23.44 -6.56 -20.90
CA GLU A 135 -24.10 -7.22 -22.05
C GLU A 135 -23.12 -8.07 -22.88
N LYS A 136 -21.81 -7.78 -22.83
CA LYS A 136 -20.75 -8.53 -23.49
C LYS A 136 -20.22 -9.71 -22.67
N ASP A 137 -20.91 -10.10 -21.58
CA ASP A 137 -20.53 -11.17 -20.64
C ASP A 137 -19.15 -10.93 -19.94
N GLU A 138 -18.70 -9.67 -19.88
CA GLU A 138 -17.51 -9.34 -19.11
C GLU A 138 -17.86 -9.31 -17.63
N LEU A 139 -17.12 -10.09 -16.83
CA LEU A 139 -17.33 -10.16 -15.39
C LEU A 139 -16.53 -9.08 -14.68
N TYR A 140 -17.18 -8.32 -13.83
CA TYR A 140 -16.55 -7.30 -12.97
C TYR A 140 -16.78 -7.62 -11.49
N LEU A 141 -15.72 -7.45 -10.71
CA LEU A 141 -15.79 -7.36 -9.26
C LEU A 141 -15.98 -5.89 -8.86
N ASN A 142 -17.00 -5.63 -8.05
CA ASN A 142 -17.27 -4.32 -7.49
C ASN A 142 -16.97 -4.36 -5.98
N LEU A 143 -15.97 -3.58 -5.55
CA LEU A 143 -15.60 -3.42 -4.15
C LEU A 143 -16.26 -2.13 -3.64
N VAL A 144 -17.19 -2.26 -2.70
CA VAL A 144 -17.83 -1.12 -2.04
C VAL A 144 -17.03 -0.75 -0.81
N LEU A 145 -16.43 0.43 -0.86
CA LEU A 145 -15.46 0.96 0.10
C LEU A 145 -16.03 2.18 0.83
N GLU A 146 -15.52 2.48 2.00
CA GLU A 146 -15.77 3.79 2.59
C GLU A 146 -15.26 4.90 1.67
N TYR A 147 -15.97 6.01 1.66
CA TYR A 147 -15.61 7.17 0.85
C TYR A 147 -14.79 8.16 1.67
N VAL A 148 -13.63 8.54 1.13
CA VAL A 148 -12.79 9.62 1.67
C VAL A 148 -12.58 10.65 0.56
N PRO A 149 -12.90 11.94 0.79
CA PRO A 149 -13.14 12.89 -0.30
C PRO A 149 -11.91 13.31 -1.10
N GLU A 150 -10.72 13.35 -0.48
CA GLU A 150 -9.52 13.90 -1.10
C GLU A 150 -8.34 12.93 -1.04
N THR A 151 -7.35 13.16 -1.91
CA THR A 151 -6.03 12.51 -1.83
C THR A 151 -5.02 13.46 -1.21
N VAL A 152 -4.00 12.90 -0.54
CA VAL A 152 -2.86 13.69 -0.06
C VAL A 152 -2.21 14.45 -1.21
N HIS A 153 -2.14 13.85 -2.40
CA HIS A 153 -1.65 14.51 -3.61
C HIS A 153 -2.35 15.86 -3.88
N ARG A 154 -3.69 15.88 -3.90
CA ARG A 154 -4.46 17.11 -4.14
C ARG A 154 -4.33 18.13 -3.01
N SER A 155 -4.32 17.65 -1.77
CA SER A 155 -4.24 18.51 -0.58
C SER A 155 -2.89 19.23 -0.47
N VAL A 156 -1.79 18.62 -0.90
CA VAL A 156 -0.45 19.24 -0.96
C VAL A 156 -0.47 20.44 -1.90
N PHE A 157 -0.99 20.27 -3.11
CA PHE A 157 -1.04 21.33 -4.13
C PHE A 157 -2.03 22.45 -3.76
N ALA A 158 -3.02 22.18 -2.90
CA ALA A 158 -3.97 23.17 -2.42
C ALA A 158 -3.49 23.96 -1.19
N GLY A 159 -2.28 23.71 -0.67
CA GLY A 159 -1.75 24.38 0.52
C GLY A 159 -2.46 24.05 1.84
N LEU A 160 -3.26 22.99 1.89
CA LEU A 160 -4.13 22.60 3.01
C LEU A 160 -3.41 21.81 4.12
N LEU A 161 -2.06 21.85 4.18
CA LEU A 161 -1.28 21.05 5.13
C LEU A 161 -1.24 21.64 6.54
N ILE A 162 -2.36 21.60 7.23
CA ILE A 162 -2.41 21.76 8.69
C ILE A 162 -2.33 20.34 9.28
N GLY A 163 -1.34 20.09 10.18
CA GLY A 163 -1.21 18.79 10.88
C GLY A 163 -0.29 17.77 10.21
N PHE A 164 0.78 18.21 9.59
CA PHE A 164 1.79 17.39 8.90
C PHE A 164 2.29 16.20 9.74
N SER A 165 2.69 16.43 11.00
CA SER A 165 3.17 15.36 11.90
C SER A 165 2.09 14.31 12.18
N SER A 166 0.84 14.74 12.39
CA SER A 166 -0.28 13.82 12.61
C SER A 166 -0.57 12.95 11.38
N MET A 167 -0.51 13.52 10.18
CA MET A 167 -0.71 12.79 8.93
C MET A 167 0.36 11.70 8.76
N PHE A 168 1.62 12.07 9.03
CA PHE A 168 2.75 11.14 8.94
C PHE A 168 2.61 9.98 9.92
N TRP A 169 2.29 10.29 11.16
CA TRP A 169 2.04 9.28 12.17
C TRP A 169 0.94 8.29 11.74
N GLN A 170 -0.13 8.78 11.12
CA GLN A 170 -1.22 7.95 10.61
C GLN A 170 -0.78 7.02 9.47
N ILE A 171 0.06 7.51 8.54
CA ILE A 171 0.63 6.70 7.45
C ILE A 171 1.45 5.55 8.03
N PHE A 172 2.36 5.83 8.97
CA PHE A 172 3.19 4.79 9.56
C PHE A 172 2.40 3.84 10.47
N ARG A 173 1.32 4.31 11.08
CA ARG A 173 0.38 3.46 11.81
C ARG A 173 -0.30 2.46 10.88
N ALA A 174 -0.77 2.89 9.71
CA ALA A 174 -1.31 2.00 8.68
C ALA A 174 -0.27 0.98 8.20
N LEU A 175 0.95 1.44 7.86
CA LEU A 175 2.03 0.56 7.42
C LEU A 175 2.43 -0.45 8.50
N SER A 176 2.55 -0.03 9.76
CA SER A 176 2.85 -0.93 10.87
C SER A 176 1.79 -2.03 11.00
N TYR A 177 0.52 -1.68 10.86
CA TYR A 177 -0.59 -2.63 10.91
C TYR A 177 -0.53 -3.65 9.78
N ILE A 178 -0.45 -3.20 8.51
CA ILE A 178 -0.44 -4.13 7.37
C ILE A 178 0.83 -5.00 7.35
N HIS A 179 1.99 -4.46 7.77
CA HIS A 179 3.25 -5.19 7.75
C HIS A 179 3.36 -6.23 8.87
N ARG A 180 2.94 -5.89 10.11
CA ARG A 180 3.18 -6.71 11.30
C ARG A 180 1.98 -7.55 11.72
N CYS A 181 0.77 -6.98 11.64
CA CYS A 181 -0.43 -7.71 12.07
C CYS A 181 -0.96 -8.62 10.96
N ILE A 182 -0.89 -8.16 9.69
CA ILE A 182 -1.44 -8.89 8.54
C ILE A 182 -0.33 -9.58 7.72
N GLY A 183 0.90 -9.08 7.75
CA GLY A 183 2.02 -9.63 6.96
C GLY A 183 2.02 -9.23 5.50
N VAL A 184 1.31 -8.17 5.12
CA VAL A 184 1.14 -7.71 3.73
C VAL A 184 2.05 -6.55 3.42
N CYS A 185 2.74 -6.59 2.27
CA CYS A 185 3.41 -5.46 1.64
C CYS A 185 2.47 -4.80 0.64
N HIS A 186 2.31 -3.48 0.72
CA HIS A 186 1.40 -2.70 -0.15
C HIS A 186 1.90 -2.62 -1.59
N ARG A 187 3.20 -2.32 -1.77
CA ARG A 187 3.93 -2.26 -3.05
C ARG A 187 3.52 -1.13 -4.00
N ASP A 188 2.71 -0.17 -3.56
CA ASP A 188 2.39 1.04 -4.33
C ASP A 188 2.03 2.24 -3.43
N ILE A 189 2.85 2.49 -2.40
CA ILE A 189 2.71 3.69 -1.55
C ILE A 189 3.08 4.92 -2.36
N LYS A 190 2.14 5.86 -2.46
CA LYS A 190 2.28 7.15 -3.16
C LYS A 190 1.20 8.13 -2.69
N PRO A 191 1.32 9.45 -2.91
CA PRO A 191 0.34 10.43 -2.45
C PRO A 191 -1.09 10.22 -2.98
N GLN A 192 -1.24 9.59 -4.16
CA GLN A 192 -2.54 9.27 -4.74
C GLN A 192 -3.27 8.14 -4.00
N ASN A 193 -2.52 7.23 -3.35
CA ASN A 193 -3.05 6.10 -2.59
C ASN A 193 -3.19 6.39 -1.09
N LEU A 194 -2.96 7.64 -0.70
CA LEU A 194 -3.20 8.16 0.64
C LEU A 194 -4.37 9.13 0.57
N LEU A 195 -5.51 8.68 1.10
CA LEU A 195 -6.73 9.50 1.15
C LEU A 195 -6.75 10.31 2.44
N VAL A 196 -7.32 11.50 2.38
CA VAL A 196 -7.42 12.40 3.52
C VAL A 196 -8.81 13.05 3.57
N ASN A 197 -9.36 13.11 4.76
CA ASN A 197 -10.53 13.95 5.02
C ASN A 197 -10.02 15.33 5.45
N PRO A 198 -10.25 16.41 4.68
CA PRO A 198 -9.70 17.73 4.97
C PRO A 198 -10.30 18.38 6.23
N HIS A 199 -11.47 17.93 6.70
CA HIS A 199 -12.11 18.46 7.89
C HIS A 199 -11.63 17.78 9.18
N THR A 200 -11.39 16.46 9.13
CA THR A 200 -10.98 15.68 10.31
C THR A 200 -9.48 15.42 10.34
N HIS A 201 -8.77 15.67 9.24
CA HIS A 201 -7.37 15.34 9.02
C HIS A 201 -7.07 13.85 9.16
N GLN A 202 -8.09 13.00 9.04
CA GLN A 202 -7.91 11.55 9.04
C GLN A 202 -7.33 11.10 7.71
N VAL A 203 -6.24 10.31 7.79
CA VAL A 203 -5.59 9.70 6.62
C VAL A 203 -5.92 8.23 6.57
N LYS A 204 -6.18 7.73 5.36
CA LYS A 204 -6.43 6.30 5.10
C LYS A 204 -5.65 5.82 3.87
N LEU A 205 -4.96 4.70 4.05
CA LEU A 205 -4.28 3.99 2.96
C LEU A 205 -5.30 3.22 2.12
N CYS A 206 -5.22 3.33 0.79
CA CYS A 206 -6.12 2.68 -0.16
C CYS A 206 -5.36 2.01 -1.31
N ASP A 207 -6.09 1.33 -2.18
CA ASP A 207 -5.61 0.65 -3.40
C ASP A 207 -4.63 -0.50 -3.13
N PHE A 208 -5.17 -1.64 -2.70
CA PHE A 208 -4.42 -2.85 -2.41
C PHE A 208 -4.28 -3.80 -3.62
N GLY A 209 -4.52 -3.31 -4.84
CA GLY A 209 -4.42 -4.10 -6.08
C GLY A 209 -3.02 -4.68 -6.33
N SER A 210 -1.98 -4.02 -5.83
CA SER A 210 -0.59 -4.47 -5.89
C SER A 210 -0.12 -5.24 -4.65
N ALA A 211 -0.94 -5.29 -3.59
CA ALA A 211 -0.53 -5.85 -2.31
C ALA A 211 -0.29 -7.36 -2.37
N LYS A 212 0.69 -7.84 -1.57
CA LYS A 212 1.05 -9.27 -1.49
C LYS A 212 1.65 -9.58 -0.13
N VAL A 213 1.37 -10.77 0.38
CA VAL A 213 2.17 -11.39 1.45
C VAL A 213 3.50 -11.83 0.84
N LEU A 214 4.61 -11.35 1.42
CA LEU A 214 5.96 -11.70 0.95
C LEU A 214 6.45 -12.92 1.73
N VAL A 215 6.65 -14.04 1.02
CA VAL A 215 7.17 -15.28 1.60
C VAL A 215 8.67 -15.36 1.33
N LYS A 216 9.46 -15.64 2.37
CA LYS A 216 10.92 -15.78 2.25
C LYS A 216 11.25 -16.94 1.33
N GLY A 217 12.18 -16.71 0.37
CA GLY A 217 12.61 -17.69 -0.63
C GLY A 217 11.67 -17.80 -1.83
N GLU A 218 10.53 -17.07 -1.84
CA GLU A 218 9.64 -16.99 -3.00
C GLU A 218 9.96 -15.72 -3.81
N PRO A 219 10.38 -15.85 -5.08
CA PRO A 219 10.70 -14.70 -5.91
C PRO A 219 9.44 -13.91 -6.26
N ASN A 220 9.58 -12.59 -6.25
CA ASN A 220 8.53 -11.63 -6.59
C ASN A 220 8.94 -10.80 -7.81
N ILE A 221 7.96 -10.14 -8.47
CA ILE A 221 8.26 -9.23 -9.56
C ILE A 221 9.01 -7.99 -9.03
N SER A 222 10.12 -7.62 -9.66
CA SER A 222 10.87 -6.40 -9.31
C SER A 222 10.26 -5.13 -9.92
N TYR A 223 9.57 -5.26 -11.05
CA TYR A 223 8.92 -4.13 -11.72
C TYR A 223 7.56 -3.84 -11.08
N ILE A 224 7.59 -3.29 -9.88
CA ILE A 224 6.46 -2.91 -9.05
C ILE A 224 6.71 -1.52 -8.44
N CYS A 225 5.75 -0.93 -7.79
CA CYS A 225 5.72 0.45 -7.27
C CYS A 225 5.70 1.53 -8.37
N SER A 226 5.07 2.62 -8.06
CA SER A 226 5.09 3.82 -8.90
C SER A 226 6.49 4.43 -8.92
N ARG A 227 6.94 4.88 -10.08
CA ARG A 227 8.34 5.17 -10.40
C ARG A 227 9.04 6.08 -9.38
N TYR A 228 8.51 7.26 -9.09
CA TYR A 228 9.15 8.22 -8.18
C TYR A 228 9.28 7.72 -6.72
N TYR A 229 8.52 6.69 -6.36
CA TYR A 229 8.47 6.09 -5.01
C TYR A 229 9.10 4.70 -4.96
N ARG A 230 9.69 4.22 -6.08
CA ARG A 230 10.27 2.89 -6.19
C ARG A 230 11.59 2.82 -5.43
N ALA A 231 11.68 1.82 -4.54
CA ALA A 231 12.88 1.56 -3.76
C ALA A 231 14.06 1.13 -4.65
N PRO A 232 15.31 1.49 -4.30
CA PRO A 232 16.47 1.21 -5.14
C PRO A 232 16.70 -0.28 -5.37
N GLU A 233 16.43 -1.17 -4.40
CA GLU A 233 16.55 -2.61 -4.61
C GLU A 233 15.65 -3.13 -5.74
N LEU A 234 14.48 -2.53 -5.94
CA LEU A 234 13.60 -2.88 -7.07
C LEU A 234 14.17 -2.39 -8.40
N ILE A 235 14.83 -1.24 -8.41
CA ILE A 235 15.52 -0.70 -9.60
C ILE A 235 16.71 -1.60 -9.96
N PHE A 236 17.42 -2.13 -8.94
CA PHE A 236 18.48 -3.12 -9.11
C PHE A 236 17.96 -4.52 -9.44
N GLY A 237 16.64 -4.71 -9.64
CA GLY A 237 16.05 -5.96 -10.09
C GLY A 237 15.93 -7.03 -9.01
N ALA A 238 15.94 -6.67 -7.72
CA ALA A 238 15.74 -7.64 -6.65
C ALA A 238 14.37 -8.30 -6.76
N THR A 239 14.36 -9.64 -6.69
CA THR A 239 13.14 -10.44 -6.67
C THR A 239 12.79 -10.91 -5.25
N GLU A 240 13.75 -10.91 -4.35
CA GLU A 240 13.57 -11.11 -2.91
C GLU A 240 13.73 -9.76 -2.20
N TYR A 241 12.62 -9.16 -1.85
CA TYR A 241 12.55 -7.89 -1.12
C TYR A 241 11.56 -7.99 0.04
N THR A 242 11.57 -7.01 0.92
CA THR A 242 10.75 -7.01 2.14
C THR A 242 9.79 -5.82 2.15
N THR A 243 8.99 -5.68 3.19
CA THR A 243 8.12 -4.52 3.44
C THR A 243 8.90 -3.19 3.57
N ALA A 244 10.25 -3.24 3.62
CA ALA A 244 11.11 -2.05 3.60
C ALA A 244 10.98 -1.22 2.30
N ILE A 245 10.45 -1.80 1.20
CA ILE A 245 10.12 -1.04 -0.02
C ILE A 245 9.01 -0.02 0.23
N ASP A 246 7.99 -0.38 1.03
CA ASP A 246 6.91 0.55 1.41
C ASP A 246 7.42 1.68 2.30
N VAL A 247 8.40 1.39 3.17
CA VAL A 247 9.05 2.39 4.03
C VAL A 247 9.84 3.40 3.21
N TRP A 248 10.59 2.94 2.19
CA TRP A 248 11.23 3.84 1.22
C TRP A 248 10.20 4.73 0.54
N SER A 249 9.13 4.14 0.00
CA SER A 249 8.05 4.89 -0.68
C SER A 249 7.42 5.94 0.23
N ALA A 250 7.16 5.59 1.51
CA ALA A 250 6.67 6.54 2.51
C ALA A 250 7.68 7.66 2.80
N GLY A 251 8.98 7.36 2.81
CA GLY A 251 10.05 8.35 2.89
C GLY A 251 10.05 9.33 1.72
N CYS A 252 9.81 8.83 0.49
CA CYS A 252 9.64 9.67 -0.69
C CYS A 252 8.41 10.57 -0.58
N VAL A 253 7.28 10.04 -0.10
CA VAL A 253 6.08 10.84 0.16
C VAL A 253 6.34 11.93 1.19
N LEU A 254 7.05 11.62 2.29
CA LEU A 254 7.44 12.61 3.30
C LEU A 254 8.28 13.73 2.68
N ALA A 255 9.30 13.36 1.93
CA ALA A 255 10.16 14.34 1.27
C ALA A 255 9.37 15.23 0.31
N GLU A 256 8.46 14.66 -0.48
CA GLU A 256 7.59 15.40 -1.41
C GLU A 256 6.65 16.37 -0.69
N LEU A 257 6.08 15.96 0.45
CA LEU A 257 5.26 16.84 1.28
C LEU A 257 6.04 18.04 1.85
N LEU A 258 7.32 17.83 2.19
CA LEU A 258 8.20 18.89 2.66
C LEU A 258 8.66 19.82 1.54
N LEU A 259 8.87 19.29 0.32
CA LEU A 259 9.40 20.01 -0.82
C LEU A 259 8.33 20.66 -1.71
N GLY A 260 7.10 20.12 -1.67
CA GLY A 260 6.02 20.48 -2.60
C GLY A 260 6.17 19.85 -4.00
N GLN A 261 7.17 18.98 -4.19
CA GLN A 261 7.44 18.27 -5.45
C GLN A 261 8.16 16.95 -5.16
N PRO A 262 8.05 15.93 -6.05
CA PRO A 262 8.77 14.67 -5.89
C PRO A 262 10.27 14.84 -5.69
N LEU A 263 10.84 14.09 -4.74
CA LEU A 263 12.28 14.15 -4.47
C LEU A 263 13.10 13.47 -5.57
N PHE A 264 12.59 12.42 -6.20
CA PHE A 264 13.27 11.63 -7.23
C PHE A 264 12.42 11.53 -8.52
N PRO A 265 12.35 12.60 -9.34
CA PRO A 265 11.46 12.67 -10.50
C PRO A 265 12.07 12.04 -11.77
N GLY A 266 12.48 10.77 -11.73
CA GLY A 266 13.08 10.08 -12.88
C GLY A 266 12.05 9.66 -13.94
N GLU A 267 12.39 9.81 -15.23
CA GLU A 267 11.52 9.45 -16.35
C GLU A 267 11.64 7.97 -16.79
N SER A 268 12.76 7.33 -16.46
CA SER A 268 13.05 5.91 -16.69
C SER A 268 13.56 5.23 -15.42
N GLY A 269 13.74 3.92 -15.43
CA GLY A 269 14.36 3.20 -14.31
C GLY A 269 15.80 3.65 -14.04
N VAL A 270 16.58 3.84 -15.10
CA VAL A 270 17.97 4.34 -15.01
C VAL A 270 17.98 5.78 -14.50
N ASP A 271 17.13 6.64 -15.03
CA ASP A 271 17.03 8.02 -14.64
C ASP A 271 16.58 8.18 -13.18
N GLN A 272 15.64 7.33 -12.74
CA GLN A 272 15.24 7.24 -11.34
C GLN A 272 16.43 6.93 -10.42
N LEU A 273 17.32 6.01 -10.82
CA LEU A 273 18.52 5.72 -10.06
C LEU A 273 19.50 6.90 -10.05
N VAL A 274 19.63 7.62 -11.17
CA VAL A 274 20.45 8.83 -11.25
C VAL A 274 19.93 9.90 -10.28
N GLU A 275 18.62 10.13 -10.21
CA GLU A 275 18.03 11.07 -9.25
C GLU A 275 18.31 10.65 -7.79
N ILE A 276 18.23 9.37 -7.48
CA ILE A 276 18.57 8.85 -6.15
C ILE A 276 20.06 9.10 -5.84
N ILE A 277 20.96 8.80 -6.78
CA ILE A 277 22.42 8.99 -6.61
C ILE A 277 22.78 10.46 -6.45
N LYS A 278 22.12 11.39 -7.12
CA LYS A 278 22.34 12.83 -6.93
C LYS A 278 22.12 13.27 -5.50
N VAL A 279 21.17 12.66 -4.80
CA VAL A 279 20.81 12.99 -3.42
C VAL A 279 21.62 12.17 -2.42
N LEU A 280 21.61 10.85 -2.51
CA LEU A 280 22.22 9.95 -1.53
C LEU A 280 23.70 9.67 -1.78
N GLY A 281 24.23 10.08 -2.94
CA GLY A 281 25.56 9.70 -3.40
C GLY A 281 25.57 8.32 -4.05
N THR A 282 26.71 7.93 -4.59
CA THR A 282 26.90 6.62 -5.20
C THR A 282 26.85 5.53 -4.12
N PRO A 283 26.01 4.48 -4.28
CA PRO A 283 25.96 3.41 -3.31
C PRO A 283 27.30 2.64 -3.25
N THR A 284 27.69 2.22 -2.08
CA THR A 284 28.85 1.35 -1.86
C THR A 284 28.58 -0.05 -2.39
N ARG A 285 29.64 -0.86 -2.56
CA ARG A 285 29.48 -2.27 -2.98
C ARG A 285 28.70 -3.08 -1.95
N GLU A 286 28.85 -2.79 -0.68
CA GLU A 286 28.14 -3.41 0.44
C GLU A 286 26.65 -3.08 0.37
N GLU A 287 26.31 -1.82 0.13
CA GLU A 287 24.90 -1.39 -0.04
C GLU A 287 24.26 -2.04 -1.25
N ILE A 288 24.97 -2.13 -2.39
CA ILE A 288 24.46 -2.81 -3.59
C ILE A 288 24.21 -4.30 -3.29
N LYS A 289 25.10 -4.98 -2.58
CA LYS A 289 24.90 -6.37 -2.16
C LYS A 289 23.72 -6.54 -1.21
N CYS A 290 23.45 -5.56 -0.33
CA CYS A 290 22.26 -5.56 0.52
C CYS A 290 20.96 -5.36 -0.27
N MET A 291 21.01 -4.62 -1.38
CA MET A 291 19.86 -4.38 -2.26
C MET A 291 19.60 -5.58 -3.17
N ASN A 292 20.62 -6.09 -3.85
CA ASN A 292 20.53 -7.26 -4.69
C ASN A 292 21.88 -8.00 -4.75
N PRO A 293 22.03 -9.16 -4.07
CA PRO A 293 23.27 -9.95 -4.07
C PRO A 293 23.70 -10.43 -5.46
N ASN A 294 22.75 -10.56 -6.38
CA ASN A 294 23.00 -11.05 -7.74
C ASN A 294 23.42 -9.95 -8.72
N TYR A 295 23.42 -8.69 -8.29
CA TYR A 295 23.84 -7.59 -9.15
C TYR A 295 25.35 -7.46 -9.19
N THR A 296 25.94 -7.54 -10.38
CA THR A 296 27.40 -7.58 -10.60
C THR A 296 27.96 -6.38 -11.35
N GLU A 297 27.10 -5.54 -11.92
CA GLU A 297 27.50 -4.35 -12.66
C GLU A 297 27.69 -3.15 -11.72
N PHE A 298 28.94 -2.72 -11.50
CA PHE A 298 29.28 -1.67 -10.52
C PHE A 298 29.82 -0.38 -11.17
N LYS A 299 29.43 -0.07 -12.40
CA LYS A 299 29.93 1.11 -13.11
C LYS A 299 29.00 2.31 -12.89
N PHE A 300 29.10 2.93 -11.71
CA PHE A 300 28.42 4.19 -11.43
C PHE A 300 29.39 5.35 -11.34
N PRO A 301 29.00 6.56 -11.78
CA PRO A 301 29.79 7.76 -11.52
C PRO A 301 29.93 7.97 -10.01
N GLN A 302 31.12 8.35 -9.55
CA GLN A 302 31.37 8.62 -8.14
C GLN A 302 30.81 9.99 -7.74
N ILE A 303 29.63 10.00 -7.16
CA ILE A 303 28.93 11.20 -6.72
C ILE A 303 28.88 11.19 -5.19
N LYS A 304 29.30 12.29 -4.57
CA LYS A 304 29.20 12.47 -3.12
C LYS A 304 27.74 12.78 -2.73
N ALA A 305 27.29 12.21 -1.61
CA ALA A 305 25.97 12.51 -1.06
C ALA A 305 25.75 14.01 -0.86
N HIS A 306 24.57 14.48 -1.23
CA HIS A 306 24.18 15.86 -0.99
C HIS A 306 23.70 16.02 0.46
N PRO A 307 24.17 17.00 1.22
CA PRO A 307 23.72 17.17 2.60
C PRO A 307 22.24 17.50 2.68
N TRP A 308 21.49 16.79 3.51
CA TRP A 308 20.04 16.93 3.65
C TRP A 308 19.58 18.37 3.93
N HIS A 309 20.34 19.14 4.72
CA HIS A 309 20.04 20.54 5.03
C HIS A 309 20.15 21.49 3.80
N LYS A 310 20.73 21.02 2.69
CA LYS A 310 20.76 21.76 1.41
C LYS A 310 19.64 21.35 0.47
N ILE A 311 19.06 20.18 0.67
CA ILE A 311 17.91 19.68 -0.11
C ILE A 311 16.63 20.32 0.40
N PHE A 312 16.45 20.35 1.72
CA PHE A 312 15.27 20.93 2.36
C PHE A 312 15.47 22.41 2.71
N HIS A 313 14.39 23.15 2.66
CA HIS A 313 14.41 24.56 3.01
C HIS A 313 14.79 24.74 4.49
N LYS A 314 15.57 25.79 4.84
CA LYS A 314 16.04 26.05 6.21
C LYS A 314 14.94 26.17 7.28
N ARG A 315 13.68 26.39 6.86
CA ARG A 315 12.51 26.47 7.76
C ARG A 315 11.89 25.10 8.07
N MET A 316 12.37 24.01 7.44
CA MET A 316 11.84 22.69 7.73
C MET A 316 12.31 22.21 9.11
N PRO A 317 11.43 21.56 9.89
CA PRO A 317 11.79 20.99 11.18
C PRO A 317 12.96 20.02 11.02
N PRO A 318 14.04 20.13 11.80
CA PRO A 318 15.20 19.25 11.68
C PRO A 318 14.84 17.79 11.96
N GLU A 319 13.85 17.54 12.81
CA GLU A 319 13.35 16.20 13.13
C GLU A 319 12.69 15.54 11.90
N ALA A 320 11.96 16.32 11.08
CA ALA A 320 11.37 15.81 9.85
C ALA A 320 12.43 15.45 8.81
N VAL A 321 13.49 16.27 8.72
CA VAL A 321 14.64 16.03 7.82
C VAL A 321 15.43 14.80 8.29
N ASP A 322 15.65 14.65 9.60
CA ASP A 322 16.30 13.47 10.19
C ASP A 322 15.48 12.20 9.90
N LEU A 323 14.16 12.26 10.06
CA LEU A 323 13.28 11.14 9.75
C LEU A 323 13.40 10.73 8.29
N VAL A 324 13.33 11.68 7.32
CA VAL A 324 13.56 11.39 5.90
C VAL A 324 14.88 10.66 5.70
N SER A 325 15.95 11.13 6.33
CA SER A 325 17.30 10.53 6.19
C SER A 325 17.35 9.08 6.67
N ARG A 326 16.59 8.73 7.70
CA ARG A 326 16.51 7.36 8.25
C ARG A 326 15.59 6.44 7.43
N LEU A 327 14.66 6.99 6.67
CA LEU A 327 13.76 6.22 5.81
C LEU A 327 14.40 5.96 4.43
N LEU A 328 15.16 6.91 3.91
CA LEU A 328 15.78 6.86 2.59
C LEU A 328 17.24 6.36 2.69
N GLN A 329 17.40 5.09 3.04
CA GLN A 329 18.68 4.38 3.09
C GLN A 329 18.77 3.37 1.95
N TYR A 330 19.94 3.22 1.31
CA TYR A 330 20.16 2.21 0.26
C TYR A 330 19.90 0.79 0.79
N SER A 331 20.53 0.45 1.93
CA SER A 331 20.30 -0.85 2.55
C SER A 331 18.88 -0.95 3.12
N PRO A 332 18.06 -1.91 2.66
CA PRO A 332 16.73 -2.15 3.22
C PRO A 332 16.74 -2.43 4.72
N ASN A 333 17.84 -3.03 5.21
CA ASN A 333 18.01 -3.40 6.63
C ASN A 333 18.28 -2.19 7.55
N LEU A 334 18.78 -1.07 7.00
CA LEU A 334 19.07 0.15 7.75
C LEU A 334 17.87 1.11 7.80
N ARG A 335 16.84 0.88 6.98
CA ARG A 335 15.62 1.69 7.04
C ARG A 335 14.87 1.44 8.32
N SER A 336 14.45 2.50 8.98
CA SER A 336 13.61 2.40 10.17
C SER A 336 12.35 1.60 9.85
N ALA A 337 12.04 0.55 10.64
CA ALA A 337 10.76 -0.15 10.45
C ALA A 337 9.58 0.81 10.72
N ALA A 338 8.44 0.58 10.07
CA ALA A 338 7.27 1.45 10.24
C ALA A 338 6.86 1.63 11.71
N VAL A 339 6.97 0.58 12.51
CA VAL A 339 6.67 0.64 13.96
C VAL A 339 7.68 1.49 14.73
N SER A 340 8.96 1.48 14.36
CA SER A 340 9.99 2.25 15.06
C SER A 340 9.83 3.76 14.84
N VAL A 341 9.24 4.15 13.71
CA VAL A 341 8.90 5.56 13.41
C VAL A 341 7.83 6.09 14.36
N LEU A 342 6.93 5.23 14.85
CA LEU A 342 5.87 5.62 15.80
C LEU A 342 6.36 5.87 17.21
N GLN A 343 7.63 5.54 17.52
CA GLN A 343 8.26 5.68 18.83
C GLN A 343 9.15 6.94 18.94
N VAL A 344 9.31 7.66 17.85
CA VAL A 344 10.05 8.92 17.72
C VAL A 344 9.08 10.10 17.73
#